data_8cf17f7643391a4d9cf95dff96cd7233
#
_entry.id   8cf17f7643391a4d9cf95dff96cd7233
#
_cell.length_a   1.000
_cell.length_b   1.000
_cell.length_c   1.000
_cell.angle_alpha   90.00
_cell.angle_beta   90.00
_cell.angle_gamma   90.00
#
_symmetry.space_group_name_H-M   'P 1'
#
loop_
_entity.id
_entity.type
_entity.pdbx_description
1 polymer ?
#
loop_
_entity_poly.entity_id
_entity_poly.type
_entity_poly.pdbx_seq_one_letter_code
_entity_poly.pdbx_strand_id
1 'polypeptide(L)'
;MTACLRQLSLLCIFGFLAACTSSPSSTLGELPRTPQASIEQLLQQAADSNPEQAALLRLSAADLALAQGDHGRAAQILNQVPLEGLKPAQQIFASTLSAELALARQRPKSALKALAHPSLERLAELPVDQQVRTHVVRARALQADGQKLAAARERAFIAPLLSGEAAADNQEAIWSLVSSLPRDQLQAGDDGSDFAAWLTLARALNGAGTLQQQKAAIETWQQQNPQHPAAEQLPEALRQILAMSDQPLAKIALLLPQDGQLASVSRALRDGFLAAHYQAQQAGQPNLPSIQLYDSARLSSLDEFYRQAQADGVQLVVGPLEKPLVRQLGNREQLPITTLALNYTDAGQEGPAQLFQFGLAAEDEAREAARRAWADGMRRAVALVPRGDWGDRVLAAFRQSWEAAGGTLIAAAHIDQPVQMAQQIADLFQLRQSEARAKRLQNTLGTQLAAQPARRQDIDFIFLAATPQQAQQIKPTLAFQYAGDVPVYATSHLYSGGNNQTQNLDLEGIRFCETPWLLHANDALQQQVTQQWPQAAGSLGRLFAMGIDAYRLAPRLSQLKALPGSQVEGLTGSLSLNPAQRIERQLPWAEFRNGQVQPLPDSTL
;
A
#
# COMPACT_ATOMS: atom_id res chain seq x y z
N MET A 1 -21.03 70.52 -51.14
CA MET A 1 -19.97 70.64 -50.13
C MET A 1 -20.25 69.66 -48.99
N THR A 2 -20.21 68.35 -49.18
CA THR A 2 -20.41 67.33 -48.13
C THR A 2 -19.83 65.99 -48.54
N ALA A 3 -18.67 65.95 -49.22
CA ALA A 3 -18.08 64.67 -49.69
C ALA A 3 -16.56 64.56 -49.40
N CYS A 4 -15.97 65.46 -48.61
CA CYS A 4 -14.53 65.42 -48.37
C CYS A 4 -14.09 65.17 -46.90
N LEU A 5 -15.04 64.85 -45.99
CA LEU A 5 -14.69 64.68 -44.56
C LEU A 5 -14.85 63.25 -44.07
N ARG A 6 -15.00 62.28 -44.97
CA ARG A 6 -15.17 60.83 -44.60
C ARG A 6 -13.97 59.89 -44.91
N GLN A 7 -12.91 60.45 -45.50
CA GLN A 7 -11.72 59.63 -45.85
C GLN A 7 -10.47 59.84 -44.96
N LEU A 8 -10.55 60.73 -43.92
CA LEU A 8 -9.41 60.96 -43.03
C LEU A 8 -9.51 60.24 -41.65
N SER A 9 -10.61 59.51 -41.38
CA SER A 9 -10.81 58.79 -40.12
C SER A 9 -10.53 57.28 -40.18
N LEU A 10 -10.08 56.76 -41.34
CA LEU A 10 -9.82 55.31 -41.49
C LEU A 10 -8.31 54.95 -41.53
N LEU A 11 -7.41 55.92 -41.31
CA LEU A 11 -5.97 55.63 -41.35
C LEU A 11 -5.24 55.72 -39.99
N CYS A 12 -5.97 55.89 -38.88
CA CYS A 12 -5.39 55.96 -37.55
C CYS A 12 -5.75 54.79 -36.60
N ILE A 13 -6.38 53.69 -37.09
CA ILE A 13 -6.76 52.54 -36.24
C ILE A 13 -5.91 51.28 -36.51
N PHE A 14 -4.89 51.38 -37.37
CA PHE A 14 -3.98 50.22 -37.63
C PHE A 14 -2.59 50.36 -36.97
N GLY A 15 -2.45 51.13 -35.91
CA GLY A 15 -1.15 51.45 -35.30
C GLY A 15 -0.95 51.04 -33.84
N PHE A 16 -1.88 50.29 -33.19
CA PHE A 16 -1.71 49.90 -31.79
C PHE A 16 -2.19 48.47 -31.48
N LEU A 17 -1.69 47.50 -32.22
CA LEU A 17 -1.62 46.10 -31.79
C LEU A 17 -0.16 45.62 -31.86
N ALA A 18 0.75 46.42 -31.31
CA ALA A 18 2.05 45.92 -30.88
C ALA A 18 1.79 45.25 -29.52
N ALA A 19 1.65 43.95 -29.58
CA ALA A 19 1.59 43.06 -28.43
C ALA A 19 2.61 43.49 -27.37
N CYS A 20 2.14 43.74 -26.17
CA CYS A 20 2.96 43.55 -24.98
C CYS A 20 3.24 42.04 -24.84
N THR A 21 4.16 41.53 -25.64
CA THR A 21 4.93 40.37 -25.21
C THR A 21 5.75 40.87 -24.04
N SER A 22 5.30 40.57 -22.82
CA SER A 22 6.15 40.68 -21.65
C SER A 22 7.37 39.79 -21.92
N SER A 23 8.49 40.44 -22.28
CA SER A 23 9.76 39.72 -22.37
C SER A 23 10.03 39.09 -21.01
N PRO A 24 10.22 37.78 -20.91
CA PRO A 24 10.61 37.16 -19.64
C PRO A 24 11.87 37.88 -19.17
N SER A 25 11.94 38.18 -17.87
CA SER A 25 13.10 38.89 -17.31
C SER A 25 14.36 38.18 -17.76
N SER A 26 15.36 38.92 -18.25
CA SER A 26 16.63 38.36 -18.74
C SER A 26 17.36 37.47 -17.73
N THR A 27 16.97 37.53 -16.45
CA THR A 27 17.49 36.74 -15.32
C THR A 27 16.85 35.38 -15.17
N LEU A 28 15.60 35.17 -15.63
CA LEU A 28 14.90 33.89 -15.51
C LEU A 28 15.26 32.92 -16.65
N GLY A 29 15.46 33.44 -17.84
CA GLY A 29 15.73 32.69 -19.06
C GLY A 29 14.45 32.29 -19.81
N GLU A 30 14.64 31.80 -21.05
CA GLU A 30 13.57 31.26 -21.87
C GLU A 30 13.34 29.76 -21.59
N LEU A 31 12.10 29.34 -21.67
CA LEU A 31 11.74 27.92 -21.67
C LEU A 31 11.91 27.31 -23.06
N PRO A 32 12.22 26.00 -23.16
CA PRO A 32 12.19 25.28 -24.43
C PRO A 32 10.80 25.39 -25.09
N ARG A 33 10.77 25.60 -26.40
CA ARG A 33 9.52 25.66 -27.15
C ARG A 33 9.08 24.25 -27.55
N THR A 34 7.76 24.05 -27.71
CA THR A 34 7.24 22.78 -28.26
C THR A 34 7.79 22.60 -29.68
N PRO A 35 8.53 21.50 -29.94
CA PRO A 35 9.23 21.36 -31.21
C PRO A 35 8.26 20.97 -32.33
N GLN A 36 8.44 21.59 -33.50
CA GLN A 36 7.84 21.15 -34.76
C GLN A 36 8.80 20.29 -35.61
N ALA A 37 9.93 19.87 -35.02
CA ALA A 37 11.02 19.13 -35.65
C ALA A 37 11.23 17.78 -34.98
N SER A 38 11.87 16.82 -35.68
CA SER A 38 12.23 15.52 -35.07
C SER A 38 13.36 15.68 -34.05
N ILE A 39 13.54 14.65 -33.21
CA ILE A 39 14.64 14.59 -32.22
C ILE A 39 15.98 14.79 -32.92
N GLU A 40 16.21 14.12 -34.05
CA GLU A 40 17.45 14.18 -34.82
C GLU A 40 17.72 15.58 -35.38
N GLN A 41 16.69 16.23 -35.91
CA GLN A 41 16.79 17.62 -36.41
C GLN A 41 17.11 18.60 -35.28
N LEU A 42 16.49 18.44 -34.11
CA LEU A 42 16.76 19.27 -32.93
C LEU A 42 18.20 19.10 -32.44
N LEU A 43 18.71 17.88 -32.42
CA LEU A 43 20.09 17.58 -32.01
C LEU A 43 21.11 18.08 -33.02
N GLN A 44 20.81 18.02 -34.33
CA GLN A 44 21.65 18.59 -35.35
C GLN A 44 21.72 20.11 -35.26
N GLN A 45 20.56 20.77 -35.09
CA GLN A 45 20.51 22.21 -34.86
C GLN A 45 21.28 22.62 -33.59
N ALA A 46 21.19 21.79 -32.52
CA ALA A 46 21.92 22.04 -31.28
C ALA A 46 23.45 21.97 -31.49
N ALA A 47 23.95 21.13 -32.42
CA ALA A 47 25.37 21.03 -32.72
C ALA A 47 25.92 22.30 -33.40
N ASP A 48 25.06 22.97 -34.17
CA ASP A 48 25.43 24.16 -34.94
C ASP A 48 25.11 25.50 -34.19
N SER A 49 24.58 25.38 -32.95
CA SER A 49 24.13 26.55 -32.17
C SER A 49 25.12 26.95 -31.07
N ASN A 50 24.98 28.17 -30.56
CA ASN A 50 25.68 28.59 -29.35
C ASN A 50 25.26 27.79 -28.13
N PRO A 51 26.04 27.76 -27.04
CA PRO A 51 25.77 26.88 -25.88
C PRO A 51 24.38 27.03 -25.26
N GLU A 52 23.87 28.24 -25.16
CA GLU A 52 22.54 28.54 -24.58
C GLU A 52 21.41 27.96 -25.47
N GLN A 53 21.47 28.25 -26.77
CA GLN A 53 20.51 27.74 -27.75
C GLN A 53 20.62 26.24 -27.90
N ALA A 54 21.81 25.67 -27.87
CA ALA A 54 22.06 24.23 -27.91
C ALA A 54 21.43 23.52 -26.72
N ALA A 55 21.49 24.09 -25.53
CA ALA A 55 20.84 23.57 -24.33
C ALA A 55 19.31 23.54 -24.46
N LEU A 56 18.69 24.64 -24.94
CA LEU A 56 17.24 24.70 -25.19
C LEU A 56 16.79 23.64 -26.19
N LEU A 57 17.51 23.47 -27.30
CA LEU A 57 17.19 22.47 -28.32
C LEU A 57 17.32 21.03 -27.79
N ARG A 58 18.36 20.76 -26.98
CA ARG A 58 18.52 19.45 -26.31
C ARG A 58 17.40 19.20 -25.29
N LEU A 59 16.99 20.20 -24.51
CA LEU A 59 15.87 20.04 -23.58
C LEU A 59 14.56 19.77 -24.32
N SER A 60 14.30 20.46 -25.45
CA SER A 60 13.15 20.14 -26.32
C SER A 60 13.22 18.72 -26.89
N ALA A 61 14.40 18.27 -27.33
CA ALA A 61 14.59 16.92 -27.84
C ALA A 61 14.40 15.86 -26.74
N ALA A 62 14.84 16.13 -25.52
CA ALA A 62 14.66 15.22 -24.37
C ALA A 62 13.19 15.12 -23.97
N ASP A 63 12.45 16.24 -23.97
CA ASP A 63 11.02 16.29 -23.70
C ASP A 63 10.24 15.46 -24.75
N LEU A 64 10.56 15.64 -26.02
CA LEU A 64 9.94 14.85 -27.09
C LEU A 64 10.26 13.34 -26.96
N ALA A 65 11.48 12.98 -26.58
CA ALA A 65 11.87 11.59 -26.35
C ALA A 65 11.08 10.97 -25.18
N LEU A 66 10.89 11.71 -24.07
CA LEU A 66 10.04 11.27 -22.96
C LEU A 66 8.58 11.09 -23.39
N ALA A 67 8.04 12.03 -24.16
CA ALA A 67 6.66 11.94 -24.67
C ALA A 67 6.46 10.72 -25.61
N GLN A 68 7.50 10.30 -26.33
CA GLN A 68 7.49 9.11 -27.18
C GLN A 68 7.79 7.81 -26.40
N GLY A 69 8.08 7.89 -25.09
CA GLY A 69 8.43 6.73 -24.28
C GLY A 69 9.87 6.22 -24.47
N ASP A 70 10.71 6.94 -25.23
CA ASP A 70 12.15 6.58 -25.40
C ASP A 70 13.00 7.10 -24.23
N HIS A 71 12.86 6.41 -23.09
CA HIS A 71 13.58 6.75 -21.85
C HIS A 71 15.11 6.59 -21.99
N GLY A 72 15.55 5.74 -22.91
CA GLY A 72 16.98 5.57 -23.21
C GLY A 72 17.56 6.80 -23.89
N ARG A 73 16.89 7.26 -24.93
CA ARG A 73 17.27 8.45 -25.70
C ARG A 73 17.17 9.72 -24.85
N ALA A 74 16.09 9.88 -24.11
CA ALA A 74 15.91 11.01 -23.19
C ALA A 74 17.08 11.12 -22.19
N ALA A 75 17.52 10.01 -21.59
CA ALA A 75 18.64 10.00 -20.67
C ALA A 75 19.96 10.40 -21.33
N GLN A 76 20.23 9.89 -22.54
CA GLN A 76 21.44 10.27 -23.29
C GLN A 76 21.49 11.76 -23.57
N ILE A 77 20.35 12.34 -23.95
CA ILE A 77 20.26 13.78 -24.26
C ILE A 77 20.40 14.61 -22.99
N LEU A 78 19.70 14.28 -21.91
CA LEU A 78 19.77 15.02 -20.64
C LEU A 78 21.17 15.01 -20.03
N ASN A 79 21.92 13.91 -20.16
CA ASN A 79 23.31 13.82 -19.71
C ASN A 79 24.26 14.78 -20.44
N GLN A 80 23.87 15.31 -21.61
CA GLN A 80 24.65 16.28 -22.38
C GLN A 80 24.30 17.72 -22.04
N VAL A 81 23.36 17.94 -21.11
CA VAL A 81 22.93 19.29 -20.70
C VAL A 81 23.42 19.55 -19.27
N PRO A 82 24.51 20.32 -19.10
CA PRO A 82 25.03 20.65 -17.78
C PRO A 82 24.12 21.67 -17.10
N LEU A 83 23.55 21.32 -15.94
CA LEU A 83 22.62 22.18 -15.19
C LEU A 83 23.25 23.50 -14.72
N GLU A 84 24.53 23.47 -14.34
CA GLU A 84 25.24 24.62 -13.76
C GLU A 84 25.38 25.81 -14.72
N GLY A 85 25.31 25.59 -16.02
CA GLY A 85 25.39 26.63 -17.04
C GLY A 85 24.04 27.20 -17.50
N LEU A 86 22.92 26.67 -16.97
CA LEU A 86 21.58 27.05 -17.40
C LEU A 86 21.01 28.21 -16.58
N LYS A 87 20.12 28.99 -17.19
CA LYS A 87 19.30 29.96 -16.46
C LYS A 87 18.21 29.23 -15.62
N PRO A 88 17.65 29.88 -14.58
CA PRO A 88 16.73 29.24 -13.64
C PRO A 88 15.53 28.52 -14.31
N ALA A 89 14.89 29.11 -15.32
CA ALA A 89 13.78 28.50 -16.03
C ALA A 89 14.17 27.18 -16.71
N GLN A 90 15.36 27.13 -17.31
CA GLN A 90 15.91 25.96 -17.98
C GLN A 90 16.33 24.90 -16.97
N GLN A 91 16.87 25.31 -15.81
CA GLN A 91 17.21 24.39 -14.71
C GLN A 91 15.95 23.70 -14.14
N ILE A 92 14.87 24.47 -13.95
CA ILE A 92 13.58 23.94 -13.48
C ILE A 92 13.03 22.94 -14.51
N PHE A 93 13.04 23.32 -15.80
CA PHE A 93 12.57 22.43 -16.86
C PHE A 93 13.40 21.14 -16.94
N ALA A 94 14.72 21.23 -16.92
CA ALA A 94 15.64 20.08 -16.94
C ALA A 94 15.45 19.19 -15.69
N SER A 95 15.25 19.80 -14.52
CA SER A 95 14.97 19.07 -13.27
C SER A 95 13.64 18.32 -13.34
N THR A 96 12.61 18.94 -13.94
CA THR A 96 11.30 18.31 -14.16
C THR A 96 11.43 17.09 -15.10
N LEU A 97 12.11 17.25 -16.25
CA LEU A 97 12.36 16.14 -17.18
C LEU A 97 13.17 15.00 -16.53
N SER A 98 14.18 15.37 -15.74
CA SER A 98 15.01 14.39 -15.01
C SER A 98 14.18 13.59 -14.00
N ALA A 99 13.22 14.25 -13.35
CA ALA A 99 12.30 13.61 -12.42
C ALA A 99 11.30 12.71 -13.16
N GLU A 100 10.74 13.13 -14.28
CA GLU A 100 9.87 12.30 -15.12
C GLU A 100 10.60 11.04 -15.61
N LEU A 101 11.84 11.20 -16.07
CA LEU A 101 12.69 10.06 -16.48
C LEU A 101 12.98 9.11 -15.32
N ALA A 102 13.24 9.64 -14.12
CA ALA A 102 13.48 8.83 -12.93
C ALA A 102 12.21 8.05 -12.52
N LEU A 103 11.04 8.67 -12.61
CA LEU A 103 9.75 8.00 -12.37
C LEU A 103 9.48 6.90 -13.39
N ALA A 104 9.72 7.16 -14.69
CA ALA A 104 9.58 6.15 -15.73
C ALA A 104 10.50 4.92 -15.50
N ARG A 105 11.61 5.12 -14.80
CA ARG A 105 12.56 4.06 -14.39
C ARG A 105 12.29 3.52 -12.99
N GLN A 106 11.14 3.82 -12.39
CA GLN A 106 10.77 3.39 -11.04
C GLN A 106 11.79 3.79 -9.95
N ARG A 107 12.35 5.00 -10.05
CA ARG A 107 13.32 5.56 -9.10
C ARG A 107 12.80 6.83 -8.43
N PRO A 108 11.78 6.74 -7.56
CA PRO A 108 11.11 7.90 -6.98
C PRO A 108 12.05 8.79 -6.16
N LYS A 109 12.97 8.23 -5.39
CA LYS A 109 13.97 9.01 -4.63
C LYS A 109 14.87 9.84 -5.53
N SER A 110 15.23 9.31 -6.70
CA SER A 110 16.00 10.08 -7.71
C SER A 110 15.17 11.22 -8.31
N ALA A 111 13.86 11.00 -8.52
CA ALA A 111 12.94 12.03 -8.98
C ALA A 111 12.82 13.17 -7.95
N LEU A 112 12.61 12.83 -6.66
CA LEU A 112 12.55 13.81 -5.57
C LEU A 112 13.86 14.60 -5.44
N LYS A 113 15.01 13.93 -5.59
CA LYS A 113 16.32 14.60 -5.59
C LYS A 113 16.46 15.59 -6.73
N ALA A 114 16.01 15.26 -7.94
CA ALA A 114 16.02 16.20 -9.07
C ALA A 114 15.12 17.42 -8.80
N LEU A 115 13.97 17.22 -8.14
CA LEU A 115 13.02 18.29 -7.78
C LEU A 115 13.41 19.06 -6.51
N ALA A 116 14.53 18.74 -5.88
CA ALA A 116 15.10 19.51 -4.76
C ALA A 116 16.14 20.53 -5.22
N HIS A 117 16.30 20.76 -6.54
CA HIS A 117 17.25 21.74 -7.06
C HIS A 117 16.86 23.18 -6.62
N PRO A 118 17.81 24.03 -6.18
CA PRO A 118 17.51 25.37 -5.66
C PRO A 118 16.72 26.28 -6.61
N SER A 119 16.88 26.10 -7.93
CA SER A 119 16.11 26.87 -8.91
C SER A 119 14.59 26.73 -8.77
N LEU A 120 14.10 25.63 -8.17
CA LEU A 120 12.66 25.41 -8.00
C LEU A 120 12.00 26.37 -7.00
N GLU A 121 12.77 27.12 -6.21
CA GLU A 121 12.25 28.23 -5.39
C GLU A 121 11.64 29.33 -6.27
N ARG A 122 12.04 29.41 -7.55
CA ARG A 122 11.52 30.35 -8.53
C ARG A 122 10.44 29.77 -9.44
N LEU A 123 9.92 28.60 -9.14
CA LEU A 123 8.90 27.91 -9.95
C LEU A 123 7.65 28.79 -10.16
N ALA A 124 7.24 29.54 -9.15
CA ALA A 124 6.08 30.45 -9.21
C ALA A 124 6.22 31.59 -10.24
N GLU A 125 7.44 31.90 -10.71
CA GLU A 125 7.69 32.91 -11.73
C GLU A 125 7.48 32.37 -13.16
N LEU A 126 7.35 31.05 -13.33
CA LEU A 126 7.16 30.40 -14.64
C LEU A 126 5.69 30.42 -15.08
N PRO A 127 5.41 30.16 -16.37
CA PRO A 127 4.06 29.96 -16.86
C PRO A 127 3.32 28.86 -16.10
N VAL A 128 2.00 29.02 -15.94
CA VAL A 128 1.13 28.11 -15.17
C VAL A 128 1.28 26.65 -15.59
N ASP A 129 1.35 26.39 -16.90
CA ASP A 129 1.53 25.02 -17.42
C ASP A 129 2.81 24.35 -16.89
N GLN A 130 3.91 25.10 -16.81
CA GLN A 130 5.16 24.56 -16.26
C GLN A 130 5.07 24.37 -14.74
N GLN A 131 4.41 25.29 -14.02
CA GLN A 131 4.16 25.13 -12.60
C GLN A 131 3.36 23.85 -12.34
N VAL A 132 2.22 23.69 -13.00
CA VAL A 132 1.35 22.52 -12.90
C VAL A 132 2.12 21.23 -13.22
N ARG A 133 2.85 21.19 -14.35
CA ARG A 133 3.65 20.02 -14.74
C ARG A 133 4.63 19.63 -13.64
N THR A 134 5.38 20.59 -13.11
CA THR A 134 6.41 20.33 -12.10
C THR A 134 5.79 19.82 -10.79
N HIS A 135 4.70 20.44 -10.33
CA HIS A 135 3.99 20.02 -9.13
C HIS A 135 3.34 18.64 -9.30
N VAL A 136 2.74 18.34 -10.46
CA VAL A 136 2.18 17.01 -10.76
C VAL A 136 3.28 15.93 -10.74
N VAL A 137 4.44 16.22 -11.33
CA VAL A 137 5.58 15.31 -11.30
C VAL A 137 6.09 15.10 -9.87
N ARG A 138 6.14 16.16 -9.05
CA ARG A 138 6.49 16.06 -7.63
C ARG A 138 5.48 15.23 -6.84
N ALA A 139 4.18 15.44 -7.05
CA ALA A 139 3.14 14.66 -6.41
C ALA A 139 3.24 13.17 -6.78
N ARG A 140 3.49 12.85 -8.06
CA ARG A 140 3.72 11.46 -8.53
C ARG A 140 4.98 10.85 -7.91
N ALA A 141 6.05 11.62 -7.76
CA ALA A 141 7.27 11.16 -7.11
C ALA A 141 7.06 10.87 -5.62
N LEU A 142 6.36 11.76 -4.91
CA LEU A 142 5.97 11.57 -3.52
C LEU A 142 5.06 10.34 -3.34
N GLN A 143 4.08 10.18 -4.22
CA GLN A 143 3.19 9.01 -4.20
C GLN A 143 3.96 7.71 -4.43
N ALA A 144 4.87 7.68 -5.41
CA ALA A 144 5.69 6.51 -5.71
C ALA A 144 6.73 6.21 -4.61
N ASP A 145 7.13 7.23 -3.83
CA ASP A 145 7.98 7.09 -2.64
C ASP A 145 7.17 6.73 -1.36
N GLY A 146 5.84 6.50 -1.47
CA GLY A 146 4.97 6.16 -0.35
C GLY A 146 4.47 7.35 0.48
N GLN A 147 4.90 8.58 0.18
CA GLN A 147 4.55 9.80 0.91
C GLN A 147 3.18 10.34 0.46
N LYS A 148 2.11 9.55 0.64
CA LYS A 148 0.77 9.83 0.09
C LYS A 148 0.17 11.15 0.61
N LEU A 149 0.35 11.46 1.90
CA LEU A 149 -0.15 12.71 2.49
C LEU A 149 0.51 13.94 1.84
N ALA A 150 1.82 13.91 1.65
CA ALA A 150 2.56 14.97 0.99
C ALA A 150 2.16 15.09 -0.50
N ALA A 151 1.95 13.95 -1.18
CA ALA A 151 1.47 13.93 -2.56
C ALA A 151 0.08 14.56 -2.70
N ALA A 152 -0.84 14.26 -1.80
CA ALA A 152 -2.18 14.83 -1.79
C ALA A 152 -2.15 16.34 -1.53
N ARG A 153 -1.28 16.80 -0.61
CA ARG A 153 -1.10 18.22 -0.32
C ARG A 153 -0.54 18.98 -1.54
N GLU A 154 0.41 18.39 -2.25
CA GLU A 154 0.98 18.97 -3.46
C GLU A 154 -0.08 19.12 -4.57
N ARG A 155 -0.97 18.14 -4.73
CA ARG A 155 -2.09 18.21 -5.67
C ARG A 155 -3.17 19.23 -5.25
N ALA A 156 -3.45 19.34 -3.96
CA ALA A 156 -4.37 20.34 -3.45
C ALA A 156 -3.84 21.76 -3.67
N PHE A 157 -2.52 21.97 -3.56
CA PHE A 157 -1.87 23.24 -3.81
C PHE A 157 -2.09 23.75 -5.24
N ILE A 158 -2.06 22.86 -6.24
CA ILE A 158 -2.27 23.25 -7.64
C ILE A 158 -3.74 23.29 -8.08
N ALA A 159 -4.66 22.79 -7.26
CA ALA A 159 -6.07 22.72 -7.62
C ALA A 159 -6.66 24.06 -8.15
N PRO A 160 -6.33 25.23 -7.55
CA PRO A 160 -6.82 26.53 -8.06
C PRO A 160 -6.25 26.92 -9.43
N LEU A 161 -5.19 26.29 -9.91
CA LEU A 161 -4.56 26.56 -11.20
C LEU A 161 -5.16 25.72 -12.34
N LEU A 162 -6.03 24.76 -12.01
CA LEU A 162 -6.59 23.80 -12.94
C LEU A 162 -8.06 24.13 -13.26
N SER A 163 -8.50 23.74 -14.46
CA SER A 163 -9.88 23.89 -14.90
C SER A 163 -10.31 22.73 -15.80
N GLY A 164 -11.62 22.50 -15.94
CA GLY A 164 -12.18 21.46 -16.81
C GLY A 164 -11.74 20.06 -16.41
N GLU A 165 -11.38 19.24 -17.40
CA GLU A 165 -10.97 17.86 -17.21
C GLU A 165 -9.75 17.71 -16.29
N ALA A 166 -8.75 18.57 -16.43
CA ALA A 166 -7.57 18.55 -15.59
C ALA A 166 -7.88 18.79 -14.09
N ALA A 167 -8.87 19.64 -13.80
CA ALA A 167 -9.33 19.85 -12.41
C ALA A 167 -10.04 18.61 -11.89
N ALA A 168 -10.90 17.97 -12.70
CA ALA A 168 -11.59 16.74 -12.32
C ALA A 168 -10.59 15.60 -12.04
N ASP A 169 -9.64 15.37 -12.94
CA ASP A 169 -8.59 14.35 -12.77
C ASP A 169 -7.74 14.59 -11.51
N ASN A 170 -7.47 15.87 -11.22
CA ASN A 170 -6.72 16.21 -10.01
C ASN A 170 -7.53 15.93 -8.73
N GLN A 171 -8.84 16.17 -8.73
CA GLN A 171 -9.72 15.83 -7.61
C GLN A 171 -9.81 14.33 -7.39
N GLU A 172 -9.93 13.53 -8.47
CA GLU A 172 -9.87 12.06 -8.40
C GLU A 172 -8.55 11.59 -7.78
N ALA A 173 -7.44 12.19 -8.21
CA ALA A 173 -6.12 11.85 -7.67
C ALA A 173 -5.96 12.25 -6.20
N ILE A 174 -6.47 13.41 -5.77
CA ILE A 174 -6.49 13.80 -4.35
C ILE A 174 -7.30 12.80 -3.55
N TRP A 175 -8.52 12.49 -4.00
CA TRP A 175 -9.39 11.54 -3.32
C TRP A 175 -8.75 10.15 -3.19
N SER A 176 -8.19 9.63 -4.26
CA SER A 176 -7.46 8.35 -4.26
C SER A 176 -6.33 8.31 -3.23
N LEU A 177 -5.61 9.40 -3.05
CA LEU A 177 -4.54 9.52 -2.07
C LEU A 177 -5.10 9.59 -0.63
N VAL A 178 -6.00 10.53 -0.35
CA VAL A 178 -6.50 10.76 1.02
C VAL A 178 -7.37 9.61 1.53
N SER A 179 -8.17 8.97 0.66
CA SER A 179 -8.99 7.81 1.04
C SER A 179 -8.16 6.58 1.41
N SER A 180 -6.91 6.52 0.97
CA SER A 180 -5.95 5.44 1.27
C SER A 180 -5.01 5.75 2.44
N LEU A 181 -5.19 6.88 3.13
CA LEU A 181 -4.38 7.24 4.29
C LEU A 181 -4.86 6.52 5.55
N PRO A 182 -3.95 6.06 6.41
CA PRO A 182 -4.29 5.53 7.70
C PRO A 182 -4.89 6.61 8.61
N ARG A 183 -5.68 6.19 9.59
CA ARG A 183 -6.51 7.09 10.40
C ARG A 183 -5.73 8.15 11.17
N ASP A 184 -4.53 7.83 11.61
CA ASP A 184 -3.62 8.74 12.31
C ASP A 184 -3.14 9.89 11.41
N GLN A 185 -2.97 9.64 10.11
CA GLN A 185 -2.58 10.66 9.12
C GLN A 185 -3.75 11.53 8.65
N LEU A 186 -4.99 11.13 8.92
CA LEU A 186 -6.19 11.91 8.62
C LEU A 186 -6.50 13.00 9.66
N GLN A 187 -5.61 13.23 10.63
CA GLN A 187 -5.76 14.33 11.59
C GLN A 187 -5.55 15.66 10.87
N ALA A 188 -6.64 16.30 10.48
CA ALA A 188 -6.60 17.64 9.92
C ALA A 188 -6.21 18.65 11.00
N GLY A 189 -5.22 19.50 10.72
CA GLY A 189 -5.18 20.79 11.35
C GLY A 189 -6.44 21.57 10.90
N ASP A 190 -7.08 22.25 11.81
CA ASP A 190 -8.27 23.08 11.52
C ASP A 190 -7.82 24.45 10.98
N ASP A 191 -7.17 24.41 9.80
CA ASP A 191 -6.63 25.60 9.13
C ASP A 191 -7.60 26.20 8.09
N GLY A 192 -8.79 25.62 7.96
CA GLY A 192 -9.84 26.04 7.03
C GLY A 192 -9.47 25.90 5.54
N SER A 193 -8.41 25.15 5.22
CA SER A 193 -8.00 24.93 3.83
C SER A 193 -8.83 23.85 3.14
N ASP A 194 -8.90 23.91 1.79
CA ASP A 194 -9.52 22.86 0.98
C ASP A 194 -8.89 21.49 1.25
N PHE A 195 -7.58 21.47 1.56
CA PHE A 195 -6.91 20.22 1.91
C PHE A 195 -7.40 19.65 3.25
N ALA A 196 -7.64 20.49 4.26
CA ALA A 196 -8.22 20.06 5.54
C ALA A 196 -9.65 19.52 5.35
N ALA A 197 -10.43 20.12 4.43
CA ALA A 197 -11.75 19.62 4.08
C ALA A 197 -11.70 18.20 3.47
N TRP A 198 -10.74 17.92 2.59
CA TRP A 198 -10.50 16.56 2.06
C TRP A 198 -10.20 15.55 3.16
N LEU A 199 -9.31 15.88 4.10
CA LEU A 199 -8.98 15.01 5.23
C LEU A 199 -10.17 14.77 6.15
N THR A 200 -11.01 15.79 6.36
CA THR A 200 -12.24 15.68 7.15
C THR A 200 -13.24 14.72 6.49
N LEU A 201 -13.42 14.79 5.16
CA LEU A 201 -14.29 13.87 4.42
C LEU A 201 -13.77 12.42 4.51
N ALA A 202 -12.49 12.20 4.28
CA ALA A 202 -11.89 10.87 4.36
C ALA A 202 -12.03 10.27 5.78
N ARG A 203 -11.80 11.08 6.81
CA ARG A 203 -11.99 10.66 8.22
C ARG A 203 -13.44 10.30 8.53
N ALA A 204 -14.40 11.10 8.06
CA ALA A 204 -15.83 10.84 8.29
C ALA A 204 -16.27 9.54 7.62
N LEU A 205 -15.80 9.28 6.39
CA LEU A 205 -16.10 8.03 5.68
C LEU A 205 -15.44 6.81 6.29
N ASN A 206 -14.20 6.92 6.78
CA ASN A 206 -13.53 5.84 7.49
C ASN A 206 -14.20 5.51 8.84
N GLY A 207 -14.84 6.51 9.47
CA GLY A 207 -15.62 6.33 10.70
C GLY A 207 -17.02 5.76 10.48
N ALA A 208 -17.55 5.85 9.25
CA ALA A 208 -18.92 5.41 8.93
C ALA A 208 -18.99 3.88 8.83
N GLY A 209 -19.81 3.26 9.69
CA GLY A 209 -19.98 1.81 9.77
C GLY A 209 -20.89 1.23 8.68
N THR A 210 -21.83 2.02 8.14
CA THR A 210 -22.85 1.60 7.17
C THR A 210 -22.86 2.48 5.94
N LEU A 211 -23.42 1.97 4.83
CA LEU A 211 -23.60 2.75 3.60
C LEU A 211 -24.43 4.02 3.85
N GLN A 212 -25.47 3.92 4.69
CA GLN A 212 -26.31 5.08 5.03
C GLN A 212 -25.52 6.15 5.79
N GLN A 213 -24.65 5.75 6.73
CA GLN A 213 -23.76 6.68 7.43
C GLN A 213 -22.74 7.32 6.47
N GLN A 214 -22.23 6.57 5.49
CA GLN A 214 -21.33 7.12 4.49
C GLN A 214 -22.03 8.14 3.58
N LYS A 215 -23.25 7.85 3.12
CA LYS A 215 -24.06 8.82 2.36
C LYS A 215 -24.31 10.08 3.17
N ALA A 216 -24.76 9.94 4.40
CA ALA A 216 -24.98 11.06 5.31
C ALA A 216 -23.70 11.88 5.56
N ALA A 217 -22.54 11.22 5.67
CA ALA A 217 -21.26 11.89 5.83
C ALA A 217 -20.88 12.72 4.58
N ILE A 218 -21.08 12.19 3.37
CA ILE A 218 -20.84 12.92 2.11
C ILE A 218 -21.78 14.14 2.03
N GLU A 219 -23.07 13.94 2.23
CA GLU A 219 -24.08 15.01 2.15
C GLU A 219 -23.81 16.11 3.19
N THR A 220 -23.51 15.73 4.43
CA THR A 220 -23.15 16.68 5.50
C THR A 220 -21.90 17.47 5.14
N TRP A 221 -20.89 16.79 4.61
CA TRP A 221 -19.64 17.44 4.19
C TRP A 221 -19.88 18.45 3.05
N GLN A 222 -20.71 18.09 2.05
CA GLN A 222 -21.07 19.01 0.96
C GLN A 222 -21.79 20.27 1.50
N GLN A 223 -22.68 20.10 2.47
CA GLN A 223 -23.38 21.22 3.11
C GLN A 223 -22.45 22.12 3.93
N GLN A 224 -21.43 21.53 4.56
CA GLN A 224 -20.45 22.29 5.36
C GLN A 224 -19.38 22.97 4.50
N ASN A 225 -19.13 22.46 3.27
CA ASN A 225 -18.09 22.94 2.38
C ASN A 225 -18.65 23.32 0.98
N PRO A 226 -19.67 24.18 0.87
CA PRO A 226 -20.38 24.44 -0.38
C PRO A 226 -19.49 25.13 -1.44
N GLN A 227 -18.41 25.77 -1.04
CA GLN A 227 -17.45 26.44 -1.94
C GLN A 227 -16.30 25.54 -2.38
N HIS A 228 -16.19 24.33 -1.80
CA HIS A 228 -15.13 23.42 -2.15
C HIS A 228 -15.35 22.82 -3.55
N PRO A 229 -14.36 22.81 -4.45
CA PRO A 229 -14.53 22.31 -5.82
C PRO A 229 -15.13 20.89 -5.91
N ALA A 230 -14.75 20.01 -4.98
CA ALA A 230 -15.31 18.67 -4.91
C ALA A 230 -16.75 18.60 -4.36
N ALA A 231 -17.29 19.66 -3.80
CA ALA A 231 -18.70 19.70 -3.40
C ALA A 231 -19.63 19.89 -4.62
N GLU A 232 -19.14 20.61 -5.64
CA GLU A 232 -19.87 20.77 -6.92
C GLU A 232 -19.73 19.52 -7.80
N GLN A 233 -18.53 18.95 -7.88
CA GLN A 233 -18.24 17.76 -8.68
C GLN A 233 -17.52 16.73 -7.83
N LEU A 234 -18.31 15.88 -7.16
CA LEU A 234 -17.76 14.79 -6.36
C LEU A 234 -16.91 13.82 -7.21
N PRO A 235 -15.81 13.30 -6.66
CA PRO A 235 -15.11 12.16 -7.22
C PRO A 235 -16.02 10.98 -7.51
N GLU A 236 -15.68 10.21 -8.54
CA GLU A 236 -16.51 9.10 -9.04
C GLU A 236 -16.84 8.09 -7.93
N ALA A 237 -15.87 7.73 -7.09
CA ALA A 237 -16.08 6.83 -5.97
C ALA A 237 -17.17 7.33 -5.01
N LEU A 238 -17.22 8.63 -4.73
CA LEU A 238 -18.23 9.22 -3.85
C LEU A 238 -19.60 9.27 -4.50
N ARG A 239 -19.67 9.56 -5.80
CA ARG A 239 -20.92 9.50 -6.58
C ARG A 239 -21.48 8.07 -6.59
N GLN A 240 -20.62 7.07 -6.74
CA GLN A 240 -21.03 5.66 -6.71
C GLN A 240 -21.58 5.28 -5.32
N ILE A 241 -20.96 5.72 -4.23
CA ILE A 241 -21.51 5.52 -2.88
C ILE A 241 -22.91 6.11 -2.75
N LEU A 242 -23.14 7.34 -3.23
CA LEU A 242 -24.46 7.98 -3.20
C LEU A 242 -25.48 7.24 -4.07
N ALA A 243 -25.07 6.71 -5.22
CA ALA A 243 -25.94 5.99 -6.15
C ALA A 243 -26.26 4.54 -5.72
N MET A 244 -25.46 3.95 -4.82
CA MET A 244 -25.72 2.58 -4.35
C MET A 244 -27.07 2.46 -3.69
N SER A 245 -27.79 1.37 -4.01
CA SER A 245 -29.04 1.04 -3.33
C SER A 245 -28.75 0.57 -1.91
N ASP A 246 -29.34 1.23 -0.94
CA ASP A 246 -29.26 0.85 0.47
C ASP A 246 -30.30 -0.21 0.77
N GLN A 247 -29.93 -1.47 0.60
CA GLN A 247 -30.75 -2.59 1.09
C GLN A 247 -30.10 -3.09 2.38
N PRO A 248 -30.64 -2.69 3.55
CA PRO A 248 -30.09 -3.16 4.82
C PRO A 248 -30.20 -4.68 4.91
N LEU A 249 -29.12 -5.32 5.33
CA LEU A 249 -29.11 -6.74 5.61
C LEU A 249 -30.06 -7.03 6.77
N ALA A 250 -31.13 -7.76 6.53
CA ALA A 250 -32.11 -8.11 7.57
C ALA A 250 -31.72 -9.40 8.30
N LYS A 251 -31.06 -10.35 7.61
CA LYS A 251 -30.65 -11.63 8.21
C LYS A 251 -29.33 -12.14 7.65
N ILE A 252 -28.43 -12.50 8.56
CA ILE A 252 -27.13 -13.12 8.26
C ILE A 252 -27.11 -14.55 8.83
N ALA A 253 -26.68 -15.52 8.02
CA ALA A 253 -26.32 -16.84 8.51
C ALA A 253 -24.84 -16.87 8.90
N LEU A 254 -24.54 -17.28 10.13
CA LEU A 254 -23.18 -17.58 10.55
C LEU A 254 -22.98 -19.11 10.52
N LEU A 255 -22.26 -19.58 9.47
CA LEU A 255 -22.03 -20.99 9.18
C LEU A 255 -20.65 -21.41 9.66
N LEU A 256 -20.58 -22.04 10.82
CA LEU A 256 -19.34 -22.45 11.47
C LEU A 256 -19.43 -23.84 12.08
N PRO A 257 -18.32 -24.62 12.11
CA PRO A 257 -18.32 -25.91 12.78
C PRO A 257 -18.41 -25.75 14.30
N GLN A 258 -19.35 -26.43 14.93
CA GLN A 258 -19.50 -26.39 16.38
C GLN A 258 -18.68 -27.46 17.09
N ASP A 259 -18.37 -28.55 16.38
CA ASP A 259 -17.62 -29.70 16.86
C ASP A 259 -16.33 -29.94 16.06
N GLY A 260 -15.47 -30.86 16.54
CA GLY A 260 -14.26 -31.30 15.85
C GLY A 260 -13.03 -30.42 16.10
N GLN A 261 -12.02 -30.58 15.27
CA GLN A 261 -10.70 -29.92 15.44
C GLN A 261 -10.75 -28.40 15.35
N LEU A 262 -11.71 -27.85 14.63
CA LEU A 262 -11.87 -26.40 14.45
C LEU A 262 -12.82 -25.76 15.48
N ALA A 263 -13.36 -26.50 16.43
CA ALA A 263 -14.35 -25.99 17.38
C ALA A 263 -13.85 -24.81 18.24
N SER A 264 -12.58 -24.79 18.62
CA SER A 264 -11.98 -23.67 19.38
C SER A 264 -11.79 -22.42 18.51
N VAL A 265 -11.34 -22.60 17.27
CA VAL A 265 -11.19 -21.52 16.26
C VAL A 265 -12.57 -20.93 15.93
N SER A 266 -13.53 -21.80 15.67
CA SER A 266 -14.91 -21.43 15.37
C SER A 266 -15.57 -20.63 16.50
N ARG A 267 -15.37 -21.03 17.75
CA ARG A 267 -15.87 -20.28 18.92
C ARG A 267 -15.26 -18.88 18.99
N ALA A 268 -13.96 -18.73 18.80
CA ALA A 268 -13.30 -17.42 18.82
C ALA A 268 -13.83 -16.50 17.69
N LEU A 269 -14.01 -17.02 16.49
CA LEU A 269 -14.61 -16.30 15.35
C LEU A 269 -16.06 -15.89 15.65
N ARG A 270 -16.88 -16.83 16.11
CA ARG A 270 -18.27 -16.57 16.47
C ARG A 270 -18.39 -15.50 17.56
N ASP A 271 -17.60 -15.64 18.63
CA ASP A 271 -17.67 -14.75 19.79
C ASP A 271 -17.20 -13.34 19.40
N GLY A 272 -16.16 -13.20 18.55
CA GLY A 272 -15.77 -11.93 17.96
C GLY A 272 -16.87 -11.31 17.07
N PHE A 273 -17.47 -12.10 16.20
CA PHE A 273 -18.57 -11.66 15.32
C PHE A 273 -19.77 -11.14 16.13
N LEU A 274 -20.18 -11.90 17.15
CA LEU A 274 -21.28 -11.52 18.02
C LEU A 274 -20.94 -10.32 18.91
N ALA A 275 -19.68 -10.18 19.37
CA ALA A 275 -19.25 -9.02 20.15
C ALA A 275 -19.40 -7.72 19.32
N ALA A 276 -19.04 -7.73 18.03
CA ALA A 276 -19.26 -6.60 17.16
C ALA A 276 -20.74 -6.29 16.94
N HIS A 277 -21.57 -7.32 16.81
CA HIS A 277 -23.03 -7.15 16.70
C HIS A 277 -23.63 -6.52 17.96
N TYR A 278 -23.27 -7.01 19.14
CA TYR A 278 -23.74 -6.45 20.41
C TYR A 278 -23.23 -5.02 20.64
N GLN A 279 -22.01 -4.70 20.25
CA GLN A 279 -21.50 -3.33 20.29
C GLN A 279 -22.36 -2.40 19.42
N ALA A 280 -22.69 -2.82 18.20
CA ALA A 280 -23.56 -2.05 17.30
C ALA A 280 -24.96 -1.85 17.91
N GLN A 281 -25.50 -2.87 18.57
CA GLN A 281 -26.78 -2.80 19.26
C GLN A 281 -26.73 -1.82 20.44
N GLN A 282 -25.69 -1.88 21.27
CA GLN A 282 -25.50 -0.95 22.39
C GLN A 282 -25.30 0.51 21.91
N ALA A 283 -24.67 0.70 20.77
CA ALA A 283 -24.52 2.00 20.14
C ALA A 283 -25.83 2.54 19.50
N GLY A 284 -26.94 1.79 19.58
CA GLY A 284 -28.24 2.18 19.03
C GLY A 284 -28.27 2.27 17.51
N GLN A 285 -27.42 1.49 16.80
CA GLN A 285 -27.45 1.49 15.34
C GLN A 285 -28.80 0.95 14.83
N PRO A 286 -29.45 1.64 13.91
CA PRO A 286 -30.73 1.19 13.35
C PRO A 286 -30.52 0.02 12.37
N ASN A 287 -31.58 -0.76 12.15
CA ASN A 287 -31.64 -1.80 11.12
C ASN A 287 -30.53 -2.86 11.20
N LEU A 288 -30.18 -3.29 12.42
CA LEU A 288 -29.21 -4.36 12.61
C LEU A 288 -29.77 -5.71 12.09
N PRO A 289 -28.94 -6.51 11.39
CA PRO A 289 -29.37 -7.82 10.93
C PRO A 289 -29.58 -8.79 12.10
N SER A 290 -30.58 -9.66 12.00
CA SER A 290 -30.66 -10.83 12.86
C SER A 290 -29.59 -11.85 12.47
N ILE A 291 -28.97 -12.50 13.45
CA ILE A 291 -27.91 -13.50 13.21
C ILE A 291 -28.46 -14.89 13.52
N GLN A 292 -28.42 -15.77 12.52
CA GLN A 292 -28.81 -17.16 12.67
C GLN A 292 -27.58 -18.06 12.56
N LEU A 293 -27.40 -18.92 13.58
CA LEU A 293 -26.24 -19.84 13.64
C LEU A 293 -26.59 -21.15 12.95
N TYR A 294 -25.67 -21.62 12.09
CA TYR A 294 -25.72 -22.92 11.43
C TYR A 294 -24.43 -23.70 11.72
N ASP A 295 -24.57 -24.99 11.93
CA ASP A 295 -23.44 -25.88 12.19
C ASP A 295 -22.94 -26.52 10.90
N SER A 296 -21.79 -26.07 10.40
CA SER A 296 -21.19 -26.62 9.18
C SER A 296 -20.67 -28.06 9.35
N ALA A 297 -20.39 -28.51 10.58
CA ALA A 297 -19.96 -29.87 10.84
C ALA A 297 -21.10 -30.93 10.68
N ARG A 298 -22.34 -30.46 10.65
CA ARG A 298 -23.53 -31.35 10.56
C ARG A 298 -24.32 -31.16 9.27
N LEU A 299 -23.72 -30.51 8.26
CA LEU A 299 -24.37 -30.34 6.97
C LEU A 299 -24.50 -31.69 6.23
N SER A 300 -25.70 -31.97 5.74
CA SER A 300 -25.92 -33.06 4.78
C SER A 300 -25.30 -32.72 3.42
N SER A 301 -25.48 -31.48 2.97
CA SER A 301 -24.86 -30.91 1.78
C SER A 301 -24.96 -29.38 1.80
N LEU A 302 -24.12 -28.70 0.98
CA LEU A 302 -24.22 -27.26 0.79
C LEU A 302 -25.54 -26.86 0.11
N ASP A 303 -26.09 -27.70 -0.79
CA ASP A 303 -27.36 -27.42 -1.46
C ASP A 303 -28.53 -27.42 -0.48
N GLU A 304 -28.54 -28.37 0.44
CA GLU A 304 -29.53 -28.42 1.53
C GLU A 304 -29.44 -27.18 2.41
N PHE A 305 -28.23 -26.81 2.80
CA PHE A 305 -27.99 -25.60 3.58
C PHE A 305 -28.52 -24.34 2.88
N TYR A 306 -28.17 -24.14 1.60
CA TYR A 306 -28.62 -22.93 0.90
C TYR A 306 -30.15 -22.90 0.70
N ARG A 307 -30.79 -24.05 0.46
CA ARG A 307 -32.26 -24.12 0.42
C ARG A 307 -32.88 -23.72 1.78
N GLN A 308 -32.33 -24.25 2.87
CA GLN A 308 -32.76 -23.90 4.20
C GLN A 308 -32.55 -22.40 4.49
N ALA A 309 -31.36 -21.89 4.21
CA ALA A 309 -31.01 -20.48 4.43
C ALA A 309 -31.94 -19.52 3.61
N GLN A 310 -32.26 -19.88 2.35
CA GLN A 310 -33.22 -19.10 1.54
C GLN A 310 -34.62 -19.14 2.14
N ALA A 311 -35.09 -20.31 2.61
CA ALA A 311 -36.39 -20.45 3.27
C ALA A 311 -36.46 -19.63 4.57
N ASP A 312 -35.33 -19.55 5.28
CA ASP A 312 -35.21 -18.75 6.51
C ASP A 312 -35.05 -17.23 6.22
N GLY A 313 -34.96 -16.81 4.95
CA GLY A 313 -34.84 -15.41 4.53
C GLY A 313 -33.42 -14.83 4.74
N VAL A 314 -32.39 -15.67 4.73
CA VAL A 314 -30.98 -15.26 4.82
C VAL A 314 -30.58 -14.49 3.55
N GLN A 315 -29.92 -13.35 3.72
CA GLN A 315 -29.43 -12.50 2.63
C GLN A 315 -27.91 -12.57 2.46
N LEU A 316 -27.20 -12.95 3.49
CA LEU A 316 -25.75 -13.12 3.49
C LEU A 316 -25.35 -14.33 4.34
N VAL A 317 -24.41 -15.13 3.84
CA VAL A 317 -23.75 -16.20 4.61
C VAL A 317 -22.36 -15.74 4.99
N VAL A 318 -21.99 -15.87 6.26
CA VAL A 318 -20.62 -15.71 6.77
C VAL A 318 -20.11 -17.08 7.21
N GLY A 319 -19.05 -17.54 6.60
CA GLY A 319 -18.59 -18.94 6.61
C GLY A 319 -18.80 -19.60 5.24
N PRO A 320 -18.45 -20.89 5.09
CA PRO A 320 -17.85 -21.77 6.10
C PRO A 320 -16.37 -21.45 6.37
N LEU A 321 -15.85 -22.08 7.42
CA LEU A 321 -14.43 -22.02 7.82
C LEU A 321 -13.61 -23.15 7.19
N GLU A 322 -14.20 -24.30 6.99
CA GLU A 322 -13.53 -25.53 6.55
C GLU A 322 -13.08 -25.44 5.09
N LYS A 323 -11.79 -25.61 4.85
CA LYS A 323 -11.17 -25.57 3.52
C LYS A 323 -11.89 -26.44 2.48
N PRO A 324 -12.29 -27.70 2.78
CA PRO A 324 -13.02 -28.51 1.82
C PRO A 324 -14.36 -27.91 1.36
N LEU A 325 -15.12 -27.30 2.29
CA LEU A 325 -16.39 -26.65 1.95
C LEU A 325 -16.16 -25.39 1.12
N VAL A 326 -15.15 -24.57 1.47
CA VAL A 326 -14.79 -23.36 0.70
C VAL A 326 -14.36 -23.74 -0.73
N ARG A 327 -13.60 -24.84 -0.90
CA ARG A 327 -13.23 -25.35 -2.22
C ARG A 327 -14.47 -25.77 -3.04
N GLN A 328 -15.45 -26.42 -2.41
CA GLN A 328 -16.70 -26.78 -3.06
C GLN A 328 -17.49 -25.53 -3.51
N LEU A 329 -17.51 -24.46 -2.70
CA LEU A 329 -18.10 -23.19 -3.10
C LEU A 329 -17.40 -22.58 -4.31
N GLY A 330 -16.07 -22.61 -4.32
CA GLY A 330 -15.26 -22.09 -5.43
C GLY A 330 -15.44 -22.84 -6.74
N ASN A 331 -15.91 -24.09 -6.72
CA ASN A 331 -16.18 -24.89 -7.92
C ASN A 331 -17.58 -24.67 -8.51
N ARG A 332 -18.41 -23.83 -7.90
CA ARG A 332 -19.77 -23.55 -8.41
C ARG A 332 -19.75 -22.41 -9.41
N GLU A 333 -20.65 -22.43 -10.38
CA GLU A 333 -20.81 -21.33 -11.31
C GLU A 333 -21.45 -20.10 -10.64
N GLN A 334 -22.37 -20.33 -9.70
CA GLN A 334 -23.03 -19.26 -8.92
C GLN A 334 -23.47 -19.77 -7.55
N LEU A 335 -23.65 -18.85 -6.61
CA LEU A 335 -24.21 -19.14 -5.29
C LEU A 335 -25.61 -18.51 -5.16
N PRO A 336 -26.54 -19.19 -4.50
CA PRO A 336 -27.90 -18.68 -4.29
C PRO A 336 -27.94 -17.44 -3.38
N ILE A 337 -26.98 -17.32 -2.47
CA ILE A 337 -26.85 -16.23 -1.51
C ILE A 337 -25.40 -15.77 -1.51
N THR A 338 -25.16 -14.46 -1.45
CA THR A 338 -23.82 -13.90 -1.28
C THR A 338 -23.16 -14.51 -0.04
N THR A 339 -21.94 -14.98 -0.18
CA THR A 339 -21.22 -15.72 0.86
C THR A 339 -19.85 -15.12 1.09
N LEU A 340 -19.54 -14.78 2.34
CA LEU A 340 -18.20 -14.44 2.83
C LEU A 340 -17.60 -15.67 3.49
N ALA A 341 -16.88 -16.49 2.73
CA ALA A 341 -16.16 -17.63 3.28
C ALA A 341 -15.04 -17.16 4.21
N LEU A 342 -14.86 -17.84 5.34
CA LEU A 342 -13.82 -17.52 6.33
C LEU A 342 -12.54 -18.33 6.11
N ASN A 343 -12.23 -18.61 4.86
CA ASN A 343 -11.03 -19.25 4.36
C ASN A 343 -10.90 -18.97 2.85
N TYR A 344 -9.81 -19.41 2.24
CA TYR A 344 -9.55 -19.23 0.82
C TYR A 344 -9.71 -20.52 0.03
N THR A 345 -10.14 -20.43 -1.23
CA THR A 345 -10.04 -21.48 -2.23
C THR A 345 -8.57 -21.78 -2.55
N ASP A 346 -8.31 -22.79 -3.38
CA ASP A 346 -6.95 -23.09 -3.81
C ASP A 346 -6.37 -21.94 -4.68
N ALA A 347 -5.05 -21.86 -4.75
CA ALA A 347 -4.38 -20.82 -5.53
C ALA A 347 -4.78 -20.92 -7.02
N GLY A 348 -5.11 -19.78 -7.62
CA GLY A 348 -5.53 -19.70 -9.02
C GLY A 348 -6.98 -20.14 -9.30
N GLN A 349 -7.74 -20.54 -8.29
CA GLN A 349 -9.16 -20.85 -8.44
C GLN A 349 -9.99 -19.57 -8.30
N GLU A 350 -10.60 -19.13 -9.39
CA GLU A 350 -11.60 -18.07 -9.40
C GLU A 350 -12.96 -18.66 -9.00
N GLY A 351 -13.57 -18.13 -7.97
CA GLY A 351 -14.90 -18.54 -7.51
C GLY A 351 -16.02 -17.78 -8.21
N PRO A 352 -17.29 -18.14 -7.95
CA PRO A 352 -18.44 -17.43 -8.45
C PRO A 352 -18.50 -15.98 -7.95
N ALA A 353 -19.19 -15.12 -8.68
CA ALA A 353 -19.31 -13.68 -8.41
C ALA A 353 -19.93 -13.32 -7.03
N GLN A 354 -20.60 -14.28 -6.39
CA GLN A 354 -21.20 -14.14 -5.06
C GLN A 354 -20.28 -14.64 -3.93
N LEU A 355 -19.12 -15.22 -4.26
CA LEU A 355 -18.17 -15.74 -3.26
C LEU A 355 -17.10 -14.71 -2.94
N PHE A 356 -17.13 -14.19 -1.73
CA PHE A 356 -16.06 -13.41 -1.13
C PHE A 356 -15.28 -14.31 -0.16
N GLN A 357 -13.99 -14.03 0.00
CA GLN A 357 -13.10 -14.88 0.79
C GLN A 357 -12.29 -14.02 1.75
N PHE A 358 -12.28 -14.40 3.01
CA PHE A 358 -11.55 -13.71 4.06
C PHE A 358 -10.86 -14.72 4.97
N GLY A 359 -9.60 -14.51 5.32
CA GLY A 359 -8.85 -15.42 6.17
C GLY A 359 -7.59 -14.80 6.75
N LEU A 360 -6.91 -15.56 7.61
CA LEU A 360 -5.63 -15.23 8.21
C LEU A 360 -4.53 -16.08 7.58
N ALA A 361 -4.36 -15.98 6.25
CA ALA A 361 -3.36 -16.77 5.56
C ALA A 361 -1.95 -16.29 5.87
N ALA A 362 -1.06 -17.21 6.23
CA ALA A 362 0.35 -16.94 6.45
C ALA A 362 1.06 -16.48 5.16
N GLU A 363 0.54 -16.87 4.01
CA GLU A 363 0.97 -16.46 2.69
C GLU A 363 0.80 -14.96 2.47
N ASP A 364 -0.24 -14.32 3.04
CA ASP A 364 -0.44 -12.86 2.99
C ASP A 364 0.65 -12.15 3.79
N GLU A 365 0.98 -12.69 4.96
CA GLU A 365 2.04 -12.14 5.80
C GLU A 365 3.43 -12.30 5.17
N ALA A 366 3.65 -13.38 4.43
CA ALA A 366 4.88 -13.57 3.66
C ALA A 366 5.02 -12.53 2.54
N ARG A 367 3.92 -12.21 1.83
CA ARG A 367 3.89 -11.11 0.84
C ARG A 367 4.12 -9.75 1.50
N GLU A 368 3.53 -9.54 2.66
CA GLU A 368 3.71 -8.33 3.45
C GLU A 368 5.18 -8.16 3.89
N ALA A 369 5.85 -9.24 4.33
CA ALA A 369 7.26 -9.22 4.67
C ALA A 369 8.14 -8.88 3.47
N ALA A 370 7.85 -9.42 2.29
CA ALA A 370 8.56 -9.08 1.05
C ALA A 370 8.37 -7.59 0.70
N ARG A 371 7.13 -7.08 0.78
CA ARG A 371 6.80 -5.68 0.52
C ARG A 371 7.56 -4.75 1.47
N ARG A 372 7.53 -5.03 2.77
CA ARG A 372 8.20 -4.22 3.81
C ARG A 372 9.71 -4.22 3.64
N ALA A 373 10.33 -5.38 3.45
CA ALA A 373 11.77 -5.47 3.26
C ALA A 373 12.23 -4.74 2.00
N TRP A 374 11.47 -4.83 0.90
CA TRP A 374 11.74 -4.07 -0.32
C TRP A 374 11.68 -2.57 -0.06
N ALA A 375 10.65 -2.13 0.66
CA ALA A 375 10.44 -0.76 1.06
C ALA A 375 11.57 -0.22 1.95
N ASP A 376 12.09 -1.02 2.84
CA ASP A 376 13.24 -0.68 3.69
C ASP A 376 14.59 -0.73 2.92
N GLY A 377 14.58 -0.96 1.59
CA GLY A 377 15.76 -0.91 0.73
C GLY A 377 16.52 -2.23 0.62
N MET A 378 16.01 -3.34 1.15
CA MET A 378 16.62 -4.66 1.03
C MET A 378 16.51 -5.19 -0.40
N ARG A 379 17.47 -6.00 -0.84
CA ARG A 379 17.50 -6.56 -2.21
C ARG A 379 17.84 -8.04 -2.24
N ARG A 380 18.55 -8.56 -1.24
CA ARG A 380 19.08 -9.94 -1.20
C ARG A 380 18.64 -10.62 0.09
N ALA A 381 17.80 -11.63 -0.05
CA ALA A 381 17.18 -12.36 1.05
C ALA A 381 17.76 -13.76 1.23
N VAL A 382 17.77 -14.24 2.44
CA VAL A 382 17.70 -15.67 2.76
C VAL A 382 16.41 -15.95 3.52
N ALA A 383 15.87 -17.18 3.41
CA ALA A 383 14.64 -17.56 4.08
C ALA A 383 14.87 -18.72 5.06
N LEU A 384 14.26 -18.62 6.23
CA LEU A 384 14.16 -19.67 7.24
C LEU A 384 12.67 -19.95 7.49
N VAL A 385 12.22 -21.16 7.17
CA VAL A 385 10.83 -21.57 7.32
C VAL A 385 10.73 -22.95 7.98
N PRO A 386 9.63 -23.29 8.64
CA PRO A 386 9.45 -24.65 9.19
C PRO A 386 9.35 -25.69 8.07
N ARG A 387 9.68 -26.92 8.39
CA ARG A 387 9.46 -28.06 7.50
C ARG A 387 7.98 -28.41 7.40
N GLY A 388 7.55 -28.81 6.21
CA GLY A 388 6.19 -29.27 5.90
C GLY A 388 5.35 -28.24 5.12
N ASP A 389 4.13 -28.63 4.78
CA ASP A 389 3.25 -27.91 3.84
C ASP A 389 3.04 -26.44 4.18
N TRP A 390 2.97 -26.10 5.46
CA TRP A 390 2.82 -24.71 5.89
C TRP A 390 4.04 -23.87 5.54
N GLY A 391 5.24 -24.34 5.89
CA GLY A 391 6.49 -23.65 5.57
C GLY A 391 6.73 -23.53 4.07
N ASP A 392 6.40 -24.60 3.31
CA ASP A 392 6.55 -24.62 1.86
C ASP A 392 5.65 -23.58 1.18
N ARG A 393 4.38 -23.44 1.61
CA ARG A 393 3.45 -22.43 1.08
C ARG A 393 3.90 -21.00 1.41
N VAL A 394 4.33 -20.77 2.64
CA VAL A 394 4.83 -19.47 3.09
C VAL A 394 6.09 -19.06 2.30
N LEU A 395 7.03 -20.00 2.13
CA LEU A 395 8.24 -19.78 1.33
C LEU A 395 7.92 -19.49 -0.13
N ALA A 396 6.98 -20.23 -0.72
CA ALA A 396 6.57 -20.00 -2.11
C ALA A 396 5.93 -18.62 -2.29
N ALA A 397 5.06 -18.19 -1.38
CA ALA A 397 4.44 -16.87 -1.41
C ALA A 397 5.47 -15.74 -1.23
N PHE A 398 6.41 -15.89 -0.28
CA PHE A 398 7.51 -14.96 -0.10
C PHE A 398 8.36 -14.85 -1.36
N ARG A 399 8.83 -15.98 -1.90
CA ARG A 399 9.66 -16.02 -3.10
C ARG A 399 8.99 -15.33 -4.27
N GLN A 400 7.75 -15.69 -4.56
CA GLN A 400 6.99 -15.11 -5.68
C GLN A 400 6.89 -13.57 -5.54
N SER A 401 6.52 -13.07 -4.37
CA SER A 401 6.38 -11.64 -4.13
C SER A 401 7.73 -10.92 -4.18
N TRP A 402 8.78 -11.53 -3.60
CA TRP A 402 10.12 -10.97 -3.54
C TRP A 402 10.76 -10.85 -4.93
N GLU A 403 10.68 -11.91 -5.74
CA GLU A 403 11.23 -11.94 -7.10
C GLU A 403 10.42 -11.01 -8.04
N ALA A 404 9.10 -10.93 -7.87
CA ALA A 404 8.26 -10.00 -8.62
C ALA A 404 8.62 -8.53 -8.34
N ALA A 405 9.06 -8.20 -7.12
CA ALA A 405 9.55 -6.89 -6.76
C ALA A 405 10.98 -6.60 -7.30
N GLY A 406 11.67 -7.61 -7.88
CA GLY A 406 13.05 -7.50 -8.35
C GLY A 406 14.11 -7.91 -7.31
N GLY A 407 13.70 -8.51 -6.19
CA GLY A 407 14.60 -9.03 -5.16
C GLY A 407 15.21 -10.38 -5.54
N THR A 408 16.31 -10.73 -4.89
CA THR A 408 16.98 -12.03 -5.06
C THR A 408 16.85 -12.86 -3.79
N LEU A 409 16.28 -14.06 -3.90
CA LEU A 409 16.33 -15.06 -2.85
C LEU A 409 17.59 -15.93 -3.05
N ILE A 410 18.60 -15.69 -2.21
CA ILE A 410 19.93 -16.31 -2.34
C ILE A 410 19.89 -17.78 -1.91
N ALA A 411 19.20 -18.08 -0.82
CA ALA A 411 19.04 -19.43 -0.28
C ALA A 411 17.81 -19.50 0.62
N ALA A 412 17.30 -20.71 0.81
CA ALA A 412 16.25 -21.01 1.78
C ALA A 412 16.63 -22.28 2.55
N ALA A 413 16.31 -22.31 3.84
CA ALA A 413 16.47 -23.49 4.67
C ALA A 413 15.18 -23.79 5.42
N HIS A 414 14.83 -25.07 5.50
CA HIS A 414 13.76 -25.57 6.35
C HIS A 414 14.30 -25.89 7.72
N ILE A 415 13.71 -25.28 8.73
CA ILE A 415 14.14 -25.40 10.13
C ILE A 415 13.68 -26.76 10.66
N ASP A 416 14.64 -27.52 11.13
CA ASP A 416 14.44 -28.80 11.79
C ASP A 416 14.47 -28.66 13.32
N GLN A 417 14.76 -29.77 13.98
CA GLN A 417 14.97 -29.88 15.43
C GLN A 417 16.19 -29.03 15.87
N PRO A 418 16.25 -28.55 17.12
CA PRO A 418 17.29 -27.65 17.62
C PRO A 418 18.72 -28.11 17.34
N VAL A 419 18.99 -29.40 17.41
CA VAL A 419 20.33 -29.98 17.18
C VAL A 419 20.83 -29.76 15.75
N GLN A 420 19.93 -29.77 14.76
CA GLN A 420 20.28 -29.60 13.35
C GLN A 420 20.25 -28.13 12.93
N MET A 421 19.49 -27.31 13.65
CA MET A 421 19.27 -25.89 13.34
C MET A 421 20.58 -25.10 13.28
N ALA A 422 21.47 -25.25 14.26
CA ALA A 422 22.75 -24.53 14.30
C ALA A 422 23.61 -24.86 13.07
N GLN A 423 23.57 -26.14 12.62
CA GLN A 423 24.28 -26.56 11.43
C GLN A 423 23.65 -26.01 10.15
N GLN A 424 22.33 -26.04 10.06
CA GLN A 424 21.59 -25.50 8.91
C GLN A 424 21.83 -24.00 8.74
N ILE A 425 21.86 -23.24 9.84
CA ILE A 425 22.20 -21.83 9.84
C ILE A 425 23.67 -21.62 9.43
N ALA A 426 24.61 -22.39 9.96
CA ALA A 426 26.03 -22.32 9.58
C ALA A 426 26.23 -22.59 8.08
N ASP A 427 25.51 -23.56 7.52
CA ASP A 427 25.57 -23.91 6.10
C ASP A 427 24.94 -22.79 5.24
N LEU A 428 23.81 -22.20 5.67
CA LEU A 428 23.16 -21.08 4.99
C LEU A 428 24.09 -19.87 4.87
N PHE A 429 24.86 -19.57 5.94
CA PHE A 429 25.84 -18.50 5.97
C PHE A 429 27.23 -18.90 5.48
N GLN A 430 27.42 -20.11 4.97
CA GLN A 430 28.67 -20.64 4.41
C GLN A 430 29.86 -20.60 5.37
N LEU A 431 29.63 -20.70 6.67
CA LEU A 431 30.69 -20.63 7.69
C LEU A 431 31.72 -21.75 7.55
N ARG A 432 31.29 -22.98 7.28
CA ARG A 432 32.22 -24.10 7.05
C ARG A 432 33.15 -23.91 5.86
N GLN A 433 32.64 -23.26 4.78
CA GLN A 433 33.47 -22.94 3.62
C GLN A 433 34.52 -21.88 3.98
N SER A 434 34.15 -20.92 4.85
CA SER A 434 35.09 -19.94 5.39
C SER A 434 36.18 -20.60 6.24
N GLU A 435 35.81 -21.50 7.14
CA GLU A 435 36.75 -22.29 7.94
C GLU A 435 37.69 -23.15 7.07
N ALA A 436 37.13 -23.83 6.07
CA ALA A 436 37.91 -24.63 5.14
C ALA A 436 38.89 -23.80 4.30
N ARG A 437 38.49 -22.56 3.91
CA ARG A 437 39.40 -21.62 3.25
C ARG A 437 40.51 -21.16 4.19
N ALA A 438 40.18 -20.80 5.43
CA ALA A 438 41.15 -20.39 6.44
C ALA A 438 42.19 -21.50 6.73
N LYS A 439 41.74 -22.77 6.88
CA LYS A 439 42.63 -23.94 7.05
C LYS A 439 43.56 -24.16 5.83
N ARG A 440 43.05 -24.00 4.62
CA ARG A 440 43.90 -24.11 3.39
C ARG A 440 44.98 -23.01 3.37
N LEU A 441 44.60 -21.77 3.70
CA LEU A 441 45.55 -20.65 3.76
C LEU A 441 46.59 -20.88 4.86
N GLN A 442 46.21 -21.37 6.03
CA GLN A 442 47.11 -21.75 7.11
C GLN A 442 48.14 -22.81 6.66
N ASN A 443 47.63 -23.85 5.97
CA ASN A 443 48.52 -24.91 5.47
C ASN A 443 49.47 -24.42 4.36
N THR A 444 49.05 -23.44 3.56
CA THR A 444 49.89 -22.86 2.49
C THR A 444 50.91 -21.90 3.03
N LEU A 445 50.59 -21.12 4.05
CA LEU A 445 51.48 -20.09 4.61
C LEU A 445 52.35 -20.60 5.76
N GLY A 446 52.11 -21.80 6.28
CA GLY A 446 52.87 -22.39 7.38
C GLY A 446 52.78 -21.65 8.71
N THR A 447 51.82 -20.69 8.87
CA THR A 447 51.62 -19.87 10.04
C THR A 447 50.22 -20.03 10.60
N GLN A 448 50.05 -20.04 11.92
CA GLN A 448 48.71 -20.00 12.53
C GLN A 448 48.06 -18.64 12.28
N LEU A 449 46.96 -18.66 11.53
CA LEU A 449 46.13 -17.47 11.31
C LEU A 449 45.07 -17.42 12.40
N ALA A 450 45.02 -16.33 13.17
CA ALA A 450 43.88 -16.04 14.05
C ALA A 450 42.68 -15.59 13.20
N ALA A 451 42.11 -16.50 12.40
CA ALA A 451 40.98 -16.20 11.52
C ALA A 451 39.68 -16.64 12.21
N GLN A 452 38.82 -15.69 12.50
CA GLN A 452 37.43 -16.00 12.86
C GLN A 452 36.65 -16.38 11.56
N PRO A 453 35.74 -17.36 11.63
CA PRO A 453 34.87 -17.66 10.50
C PRO A 453 34.12 -16.41 10.05
N ALA A 454 34.21 -16.07 8.78
CA ALA A 454 33.50 -14.95 8.20
C ALA A 454 32.26 -15.45 7.47
N ARG A 455 31.09 -14.95 7.83
CA ARG A 455 29.85 -15.22 7.09
C ARG A 455 29.90 -14.57 5.71
N ARG A 456 29.09 -15.10 4.77
CA ARG A 456 28.88 -14.44 3.48
C ARG A 456 28.28 -13.04 3.69
N GLN A 457 28.69 -12.08 2.86
CA GLN A 457 28.33 -10.66 2.96
C GLN A 457 27.28 -10.23 1.93
N ASP A 458 26.80 -11.15 1.12
CA ASP A 458 25.84 -10.91 0.05
C ASP A 458 24.38 -11.12 0.49
N ILE A 459 24.09 -11.00 1.78
CA ILE A 459 22.76 -11.11 2.40
C ILE A 459 22.41 -9.78 3.05
N ASP A 460 21.26 -9.20 2.70
CA ASP A 460 20.78 -7.96 3.30
C ASP A 460 19.85 -8.24 4.49
N PHE A 461 19.07 -9.32 4.45
CA PHE A 461 18.15 -9.71 5.53
C PHE A 461 17.76 -11.19 5.51
N ILE A 462 17.14 -11.63 6.59
CA ILE A 462 16.55 -12.95 6.78
C ILE A 462 15.03 -12.81 6.79
N PHE A 463 14.33 -13.52 5.91
CA PHE A 463 12.91 -13.78 6.06
C PHE A 463 12.69 -14.97 7.01
N LEU A 464 11.85 -14.80 8.03
CA LEU A 464 11.60 -15.81 9.06
C LEU A 464 10.11 -16.11 9.18
N ALA A 465 9.73 -17.36 8.99
CA ALA A 465 8.46 -17.91 9.46
C ALA A 465 8.76 -18.96 10.52
N ALA A 466 8.24 -18.81 11.72
CA ALA A 466 8.57 -19.68 12.84
C ALA A 466 7.47 -19.63 13.92
N THR A 467 7.36 -20.67 14.73
CA THR A 467 6.61 -20.62 15.98
C THR A 467 7.39 -19.82 17.05
N PRO A 468 6.74 -19.38 18.14
CA PRO A 468 7.43 -18.65 19.20
C PRO A 468 8.65 -19.41 19.77
N GLN A 469 8.49 -20.71 20.02
CA GLN A 469 9.58 -21.54 20.54
C GLN A 469 10.74 -21.67 19.54
N GLN A 470 10.44 -21.81 18.24
CA GLN A 470 11.49 -21.86 17.22
C GLN A 470 12.22 -20.53 17.11
N ALA A 471 11.51 -19.40 17.10
CA ALA A 471 12.11 -18.06 16.99
C ALA A 471 13.06 -17.76 18.16
N GLN A 472 12.68 -18.11 19.39
CA GLN A 472 13.51 -17.99 20.59
C GLN A 472 14.81 -18.83 20.53
N GLN A 473 14.85 -19.88 19.73
CA GLN A 473 16.06 -20.68 19.48
C GLN A 473 16.87 -20.15 18.29
N ILE A 474 16.18 -19.68 17.25
CA ILE A 474 16.82 -19.21 16.01
C ILE A 474 17.62 -17.95 16.25
N LYS A 475 17.05 -16.93 16.91
CA LYS A 475 17.72 -15.63 17.06
C LYS A 475 19.02 -15.70 17.84
N PRO A 476 19.12 -16.37 19.00
CA PRO A 476 20.41 -16.62 19.65
C PRO A 476 21.37 -17.45 18.80
N THR A 477 20.86 -18.45 18.06
CA THR A 477 21.67 -19.26 17.15
C THR A 477 22.26 -18.43 16.02
N LEU A 478 21.50 -17.48 15.44
CA LEU A 478 22.02 -16.53 14.46
C LEU A 478 23.18 -15.71 15.03
N ALA A 479 23.04 -15.22 16.27
CA ALA A 479 24.10 -14.49 16.94
C ALA A 479 25.36 -15.36 17.16
N PHE A 480 25.17 -16.61 17.60
CA PHE A 480 26.26 -17.57 17.75
C PHE A 480 26.95 -17.89 16.42
N GLN A 481 26.24 -17.87 15.31
CA GLN A 481 26.75 -18.11 13.95
C GLN A 481 27.18 -16.82 13.24
N TYR A 482 27.57 -15.79 13.96
CA TYR A 482 28.05 -14.50 13.43
C TYR A 482 27.07 -13.78 12.48
N ALA A 483 25.77 -14.04 12.63
CA ALA A 483 24.71 -13.43 11.82
C ALA A 483 23.70 -12.63 12.67
N GLY A 484 24.07 -12.30 13.91
CA GLY A 484 23.19 -11.58 14.84
C GLY A 484 22.84 -10.15 14.42
N ASP A 485 23.68 -9.54 13.59
CA ASP A 485 23.54 -8.19 13.02
C ASP A 485 22.68 -8.15 11.74
N VAL A 486 22.37 -9.32 11.15
CA VAL A 486 21.53 -9.38 9.94
C VAL A 486 20.07 -9.10 10.34
N PRO A 487 19.41 -8.10 9.72
CA PRO A 487 18.01 -7.80 9.96
C PRO A 487 17.11 -9.01 9.72
N VAL A 488 16.12 -9.22 10.59
CA VAL A 488 15.14 -10.31 10.46
C VAL A 488 13.77 -9.71 10.27
N TYR A 489 13.08 -10.13 9.20
CA TYR A 489 11.70 -9.78 8.90
C TYR A 489 10.85 -11.05 9.00
N ALA A 490 9.83 -11.03 9.85
CA ALA A 490 9.09 -12.23 10.20
C ALA A 490 7.58 -12.07 10.06
N THR A 491 6.89 -13.19 9.97
CA THR A 491 5.44 -13.27 10.07
C THR A 491 4.97 -13.20 11.53
N SER A 492 3.71 -12.92 11.79
CA SER A 492 3.11 -12.81 13.13
C SER A 492 3.21 -14.09 13.97
N HIS A 493 3.41 -15.24 13.33
CA HIS A 493 3.35 -16.55 13.96
C HIS A 493 4.37 -16.76 15.08
N LEU A 494 5.46 -15.99 15.09
CA LEU A 494 6.47 -16.03 16.16
C LEU A 494 6.03 -15.29 17.45
N TYR A 495 4.93 -14.55 17.40
CA TYR A 495 4.44 -13.78 18.55
C TYR A 495 3.15 -14.40 19.09
N SER A 496 3.13 -14.72 20.38
CA SER A 496 1.99 -15.36 21.04
C SER A 496 1.01 -14.35 21.69
N GLY A 497 1.33 -13.06 21.61
CA GLY A 497 0.62 -12.04 22.40
C GLY A 497 1.10 -11.99 23.86
N GLY A 498 0.80 -10.89 24.55
CA GLY A 498 1.14 -10.71 25.95
C GLY A 498 2.56 -10.15 26.21
N ASN A 499 2.77 -9.66 27.43
CA ASN A 499 4.01 -8.99 27.87
C ASN A 499 4.95 -9.95 28.61
N ASN A 500 5.36 -11.05 27.99
CA ASN A 500 6.41 -11.87 28.59
C ASN A 500 7.79 -11.32 28.22
N GLN A 501 8.21 -10.31 28.98
CA GLN A 501 9.46 -9.58 28.73
C GLN A 501 10.69 -10.52 28.63
N THR A 502 10.75 -11.55 29.47
CA THR A 502 11.90 -12.48 29.47
C THR A 502 11.98 -13.28 28.16
N GLN A 503 10.86 -13.77 27.66
CA GLN A 503 10.80 -14.52 26.40
C GLN A 503 11.04 -13.62 25.18
N ASN A 504 10.62 -12.37 25.25
CA ASN A 504 10.81 -11.40 24.19
C ASN A 504 12.26 -10.93 24.05
N LEU A 505 13.09 -11.03 25.11
CA LEU A 505 14.53 -10.71 25.02
C LEU A 505 15.27 -11.63 24.04
N ASP A 506 14.86 -12.90 23.93
CA ASP A 506 15.44 -13.82 22.96
C ASP A 506 15.09 -13.47 21.51
N LEU A 507 14.13 -12.57 21.28
CA LEU A 507 13.66 -12.12 19.98
C LEU A 507 14.18 -10.73 19.61
N GLU A 508 15.05 -10.14 20.41
CA GLU A 508 15.54 -8.77 20.27
C GLU A 508 15.97 -8.42 18.84
N GLY A 509 15.44 -7.32 18.30
CA GLY A 509 15.73 -6.83 16.95
C GLY A 509 15.01 -7.56 15.82
N ILE A 510 14.13 -8.53 16.08
CA ILE A 510 13.26 -9.11 15.06
C ILE A 510 12.13 -8.13 14.77
N ARG A 511 11.95 -7.81 13.48
CA ARG A 511 10.82 -7.06 12.93
C ARG A 511 9.78 -8.04 12.42
N PHE A 512 8.51 -7.81 12.74
CA PHE A 512 7.43 -8.69 12.33
C PHE A 512 6.14 -7.92 12.04
N CYS A 513 5.33 -8.44 11.12
CA CYS A 513 3.99 -7.93 10.91
C CYS A 513 3.01 -8.57 11.91
N GLU A 514 2.03 -7.79 12.37
CA GLU A 514 1.04 -8.29 13.32
C GLU A 514 -0.30 -7.56 13.12
N THR A 515 -1.37 -8.15 13.62
CA THR A 515 -2.70 -7.55 13.62
C THR A 515 -2.76 -6.31 14.54
N PRO A 516 -3.51 -5.26 14.17
CA PRO A 516 -3.77 -4.13 15.06
C PRO A 516 -4.33 -4.59 16.42
N TRP A 517 -5.11 -5.67 16.44
CA TRP A 517 -5.65 -6.26 17.66
C TRP A 517 -4.59 -6.58 18.73
N LEU A 518 -3.44 -7.11 18.34
CA LEU A 518 -2.39 -7.48 19.28
C LEU A 518 -1.35 -6.35 19.51
N LEU A 519 -1.28 -5.37 18.60
CA LEU A 519 -0.33 -4.25 18.73
C LEU A 519 -0.91 -3.04 19.46
N HIS A 520 -2.22 -2.79 19.35
CA HIS A 520 -2.87 -1.58 19.86
C HIS A 520 -3.93 -1.92 20.92
N ALA A 521 -3.54 -1.94 22.18
CA ALA A 521 -4.42 -2.30 23.31
C ALA A 521 -5.50 -1.24 23.68
N ASN A 522 -5.77 -0.25 22.81
CA ASN A 522 -6.58 0.92 23.14
C ASN A 522 -8.00 0.92 22.55
N ASP A 523 -8.41 -0.11 21.84
CA ASP A 523 -9.78 -0.22 21.32
C ASP A 523 -10.74 -0.66 22.43
N ALA A 524 -11.85 0.08 22.61
CA ALA A 524 -12.82 -0.20 23.68
C ALA A 524 -13.47 -1.59 23.55
N LEU A 525 -13.74 -2.04 22.30
CA LEU A 525 -14.26 -3.38 22.05
C LEU A 525 -13.23 -4.46 22.38
N GLN A 526 -11.97 -4.24 22.06
CA GLN A 526 -10.89 -5.14 22.42
C GLN A 526 -10.79 -5.32 23.94
N GLN A 527 -10.86 -4.23 24.70
CA GLN A 527 -10.83 -4.29 26.16
C GLN A 527 -12.03 -5.07 26.71
N GLN A 528 -13.23 -4.84 26.21
CA GLN A 528 -14.42 -5.59 26.61
C GLN A 528 -14.31 -7.08 26.29
N VAL A 529 -13.86 -7.41 25.07
CA VAL A 529 -13.67 -8.79 24.62
C VAL A 529 -12.59 -9.49 25.45
N THR A 530 -11.46 -8.85 25.72
CA THR A 530 -10.37 -9.45 26.51
C THR A 530 -10.72 -9.61 27.99
N GLN A 531 -11.57 -8.76 28.54
CA GLN A 531 -12.12 -8.94 29.88
C GLN A 531 -13.07 -10.15 29.94
N GLN A 532 -13.91 -10.33 28.94
CA GLN A 532 -14.85 -11.46 28.87
C GLN A 532 -14.15 -12.77 28.51
N TRP A 533 -13.19 -12.72 27.61
CA TRP A 533 -12.42 -13.86 27.11
C TRP A 533 -10.91 -13.57 27.20
N PRO A 534 -10.25 -13.89 28.32
CA PRO A 534 -8.83 -13.56 28.53
C PRO A 534 -7.90 -14.15 27.45
N GLN A 535 -8.28 -15.27 26.81
CA GLN A 535 -7.54 -15.87 25.70
C GLN A 535 -7.50 -14.97 24.45
N ALA A 536 -8.39 -13.98 24.34
CA ALA A 536 -8.37 -13.01 23.25
C ALA A 536 -7.17 -12.03 23.31
N ALA A 537 -6.47 -11.95 24.45
CA ALA A 537 -5.23 -11.20 24.58
C ALA A 537 -4.01 -11.92 23.99
N GLY A 538 -4.12 -13.22 23.72
CA GLY A 538 -3.09 -14.05 23.11
C GLY A 538 -3.31 -14.30 21.62
N SER A 539 -2.65 -15.32 21.07
CA SER A 539 -2.71 -15.69 19.65
C SER A 539 -4.13 -15.93 19.11
N LEU A 540 -5.05 -16.41 19.97
CA LEU A 540 -6.47 -16.55 19.61
C LEU A 540 -7.15 -15.20 19.35
N GLY A 541 -6.61 -14.10 19.85
CA GLY A 541 -7.11 -12.74 19.62
C GLY A 541 -7.23 -12.39 18.14
N ARG A 542 -6.34 -12.92 17.29
CA ARG A 542 -6.43 -12.75 15.83
C ARG A 542 -7.74 -13.31 15.26
N LEU A 543 -8.25 -14.39 15.84
CA LEU A 543 -9.52 -15.00 15.42
C LEU A 543 -10.74 -14.20 15.93
N PHE A 544 -10.67 -13.67 17.15
CA PHE A 544 -11.69 -12.72 17.63
C PHE A 544 -11.74 -11.49 16.73
N ALA A 545 -10.58 -10.90 16.40
CA ALA A 545 -10.46 -9.78 15.49
C ALA A 545 -11.03 -10.11 14.10
N MET A 546 -10.73 -11.29 13.56
CA MET A 546 -11.28 -11.75 12.28
C MET A 546 -12.81 -11.89 12.33
N GLY A 547 -13.37 -12.38 13.42
CA GLY A 547 -14.83 -12.43 13.61
C GLY A 547 -15.47 -11.04 13.61
N ILE A 548 -14.86 -10.08 14.33
CA ILE A 548 -15.29 -8.68 14.36
C ILE A 548 -15.24 -8.07 12.96
N ASP A 549 -14.13 -8.25 12.26
CA ASP A 549 -13.95 -7.72 10.92
C ASP A 549 -14.89 -8.36 9.91
N ALA A 550 -15.19 -9.66 10.02
CA ALA A 550 -16.18 -10.33 9.19
C ALA A 550 -17.57 -9.70 9.36
N TYR A 551 -17.97 -9.34 10.59
CA TYR A 551 -19.21 -8.61 10.83
C TYR A 551 -19.20 -7.22 10.19
N ARG A 552 -18.10 -6.48 10.31
CA ARG A 552 -17.95 -5.13 9.76
C ARG A 552 -17.87 -5.14 8.22
N LEU A 553 -17.29 -6.19 7.62
CA LEU A 553 -17.20 -6.38 6.16
C LEU A 553 -18.55 -6.78 5.55
N ALA A 554 -19.38 -7.53 6.26
CA ALA A 554 -20.64 -8.08 5.76
C ALA A 554 -21.50 -7.07 4.99
N PRO A 555 -21.81 -5.87 5.52
CA PRO A 555 -22.60 -4.87 4.80
C PRO A 555 -21.82 -4.13 3.69
N ARG A 556 -20.51 -4.30 3.61
CA ARG A 556 -19.60 -3.54 2.72
C ARG A 556 -19.09 -4.32 1.51
N LEU A 557 -19.38 -5.61 1.41
CA LEU A 557 -18.86 -6.46 0.34
C LEU A 557 -19.19 -5.94 -1.07
N SER A 558 -20.44 -5.51 -1.28
CA SER A 558 -20.86 -4.92 -2.55
C SER A 558 -20.15 -3.61 -2.86
N GLN A 559 -19.91 -2.79 -1.83
CA GLN A 559 -19.15 -1.54 -1.95
C GLN A 559 -17.68 -1.80 -2.31
N LEU A 560 -17.01 -2.70 -1.60
CA LEU A 560 -15.61 -3.07 -1.89
C LEU A 560 -15.46 -3.61 -3.32
N LYS A 561 -16.47 -4.33 -3.82
CA LYS A 561 -16.50 -4.83 -5.18
C LYS A 561 -16.71 -3.72 -6.22
N ALA A 562 -17.56 -2.75 -5.91
CA ALA A 562 -17.85 -1.64 -6.81
C ALA A 562 -16.75 -0.56 -6.82
N LEU A 563 -15.97 -0.46 -5.75
CA LEU A 563 -14.93 0.55 -5.57
C LEU A 563 -13.55 -0.11 -5.44
N PRO A 564 -12.92 -0.55 -6.55
CA PRO A 564 -11.59 -1.16 -6.51
C PRO A 564 -10.57 -0.24 -5.84
N GLY A 565 -9.77 -0.80 -4.94
CA GLY A 565 -8.76 -0.04 -4.18
C GLY A 565 -9.29 0.67 -2.92
N SER A 566 -10.61 0.62 -2.66
CA SER A 566 -11.14 1.08 -1.37
C SER A 566 -10.65 0.17 -0.24
N GLN A 567 -10.44 0.77 0.93
CA GLN A 567 -9.95 0.07 2.12
C GLN A 567 -10.92 0.25 3.29
N VAL A 568 -10.95 -0.74 4.16
CA VAL A 568 -11.68 -0.74 5.43
C VAL A 568 -10.68 -1.00 6.54
N GLU A 569 -10.55 -0.07 7.47
CA GLU A 569 -9.73 -0.27 8.65
C GLU A 569 -10.34 -1.34 9.55
N GLY A 570 -9.62 -2.44 9.68
CA GLY A 570 -10.01 -3.60 10.49
C GLY A 570 -9.10 -3.80 11.69
N LEU A 571 -9.49 -4.74 12.53
CA LEU A 571 -8.68 -5.20 13.67
C LEU A 571 -7.68 -6.29 13.26
N THR A 572 -7.82 -6.83 12.04
CA THR A 572 -6.86 -7.77 11.43
C THR A 572 -5.91 -7.10 10.44
N GLY A 573 -6.01 -5.79 10.23
CA GLY A 573 -5.24 -5.01 9.28
C GLY A 573 -6.12 -4.04 8.48
N SER A 574 -5.52 -3.28 7.57
CA SER A 574 -6.27 -2.53 6.57
C SER A 574 -6.71 -3.49 5.46
N LEU A 575 -8.02 -3.55 5.22
CA LEU A 575 -8.68 -4.58 4.42
C LEU A 575 -9.10 -4.02 3.07
N SER A 576 -8.72 -4.68 1.98
CA SER A 576 -9.12 -4.36 0.61
C SER A 576 -9.59 -5.60 -0.13
N LEU A 577 -10.34 -5.42 -1.21
CA LEU A 577 -10.80 -6.52 -2.04
C LEU A 577 -9.98 -6.58 -3.34
N ASN A 578 -9.39 -7.74 -3.62
CA ASN A 578 -8.70 -7.94 -4.89
C ASN A 578 -9.66 -8.41 -6.01
N PRO A 579 -9.23 -8.44 -7.29
CA PRO A 579 -10.06 -8.88 -8.41
C PRO A 579 -10.62 -10.31 -8.28
N ALA A 580 -9.93 -11.20 -7.57
CA ALA A 580 -10.38 -12.57 -7.28
C ALA A 580 -11.37 -12.65 -6.09
N GLN A 581 -11.90 -11.50 -5.64
CA GLN A 581 -12.84 -11.38 -4.51
C GLN A 581 -12.28 -11.95 -3.20
N ARG A 582 -10.97 -11.87 -3.00
CA ARG A 582 -10.29 -12.17 -1.75
C ARG A 582 -10.01 -10.88 -0.99
N ILE A 583 -10.32 -10.88 0.30
CA ILE A 583 -9.93 -9.79 1.19
C ILE A 583 -8.44 -9.91 1.46
N GLU A 584 -7.70 -8.91 1.05
CA GLU A 584 -6.27 -8.75 1.34
C GLU A 584 -6.09 -7.87 2.58
N ARG A 585 -5.06 -8.17 3.34
CA ARG A 585 -4.75 -7.49 4.59
C ARG A 585 -3.39 -6.80 4.49
N GLN A 586 -3.34 -5.52 4.71
CA GLN A 586 -2.10 -4.79 4.98
C GLN A 586 -1.91 -4.70 6.49
N LEU A 587 -0.78 -5.19 6.98
CA LEU A 587 -0.51 -5.33 8.40
C LEU A 587 0.46 -4.25 8.90
N PRO A 588 0.25 -3.70 10.10
CA PRO A 588 1.25 -2.89 10.77
C PRO A 588 2.46 -3.73 11.20
N TRP A 589 3.57 -3.07 11.43
CA TRP A 589 4.84 -3.67 11.80
C TRP A 589 5.25 -3.31 13.20
N ALA A 590 5.95 -4.23 13.86
CA ALA A 590 6.55 -4.03 15.17
C ALA A 590 7.94 -4.64 15.24
N GLU A 591 8.70 -4.26 16.25
CA GLU A 591 10.03 -4.78 16.56
C GLU A 591 10.13 -5.12 18.05
N PHE A 592 10.83 -6.19 18.36
CA PHE A 592 11.20 -6.48 19.76
C PHE A 592 12.37 -5.60 20.18
N ARG A 593 12.15 -4.74 21.17
CA ARG A 593 13.18 -3.87 21.77
C ARG A 593 13.11 -3.89 23.29
N ASN A 594 14.20 -4.23 23.93
CA ASN A 594 14.32 -4.34 25.39
C ASN A 594 13.24 -5.26 25.99
N GLY A 595 12.95 -6.37 25.31
CA GLY A 595 11.91 -7.32 25.70
C GLY A 595 10.48 -6.83 25.54
N GLN A 596 10.26 -5.70 24.88
CA GLN A 596 8.93 -5.15 24.58
C GLN A 596 8.68 -5.15 23.09
N VAL A 597 7.40 -5.27 22.71
CA VAL A 597 6.95 -5.08 21.32
C VAL A 597 6.69 -3.60 21.10
N GLN A 598 7.45 -2.98 20.20
CA GLN A 598 7.32 -1.57 19.85
C GLN A 598 6.82 -1.45 18.40
N PRO A 599 5.71 -0.73 18.17
CA PRO A 599 5.24 -0.46 16.81
C PRO A 599 6.33 0.26 15.99
N LEU A 600 6.47 -0.16 14.75
CA LEU A 600 7.30 0.53 13.75
C LEU A 600 6.41 1.43 12.90
N PRO A 601 6.91 2.60 12.50
CA PRO A 601 6.21 3.42 11.51
C PRO A 601 6.07 2.65 10.20
N ASP A 602 5.08 3.00 9.41
CA ASP A 602 4.99 2.52 8.05
C ASP A 602 6.29 2.87 7.32
N SER A 603 6.76 1.94 6.46
CA SER A 603 7.97 2.21 5.70
C SER A 603 7.75 3.45 4.83
N THR A 604 8.55 4.48 5.07
CA THR A 604 8.64 5.63 4.17
C THR A 604 9.42 5.20 2.93
N LEU A 605 8.74 4.70 1.92
CA LEU A 605 9.24 4.69 0.55
C LEU A 605 8.62 5.82 -0.21
#